data_384d36777041a21d2dc80ae03b43de97
#
_entry.id   384d36777041a21d2dc80ae03b43de97
#
_cell.length_a   1.000
_cell.length_b   1.000
_cell.length_c   1.000
_cell.angle_alpha   90.00
_cell.angle_beta   90.00
_cell.angle_gamma   90.00
#
_symmetry.space_group_name_H-M   'P 1'
#
loop_
_entity.id
_entity.type
_entity.pdbx_description
1 polymer ?
#
loop_
_entity_poly.entity_id
_entity_poly.type
_entity_poly.pdbx_seq_one_letter_code
_entity_poly.pdbx_strand_id
1 'polypeptide(L)'
;MTSSQPRVRRNEWGSLLVPPLGAWQPHLNVSIVMPAYGAHRTLPYVLAGLSAQTYPSHLVELIVVDDGAHAGQEPLVLPEVRPDNARIVQVEQGWGRANACALGAGLADGDVIHWLDADMLPGREHVEAQLRWHHEIDYAVVLGNKWFVDPAPLDGVTPAEVRDAVAADRMGEYFPADVLEPHEWVERYYARFDDLRTIGPRACRIHVGATASLARDLYRESGGMDTSLKLGEDISLGYRLGEAGAVFLPDREARSWHLGRTHVMTRRAEVNDYNDCFLSDRLPELRNKRRAGRLYAVPYLEVVLDTTGLPHGSVVATVDSVLESTLPDLQVTLIGPWSDLDDTRIHPLEDPMLDTRLVQASYAGDPRVRLVESLPEGRCPAMFRMTLENADWAPTRKTLARLVHHLERTHHGLRVVRMPDGTTARIERTAAVSRSQHVIKSGEFLDDVLDELFGAWTFDAAEVGFWPCHEVHRPRMQGTAGEAEDPATAWDFTDVPTAPSLKAEQKAEARAARKAAGPPPPAPDRSLVGALRHRVATLLGRR
;
A
#
# COMPACT_ATOMS: atom_id res chain seq x y z
N MET A 1 -6.07 15.26 -25.26
CA MET A 1 -6.88 15.67 -24.09
C MET A 1 -6.84 14.50 -23.14
N THR A 2 -6.09 14.57 -22.07
CA THR A 2 -6.11 13.55 -21.04
C THR A 2 -7.51 13.56 -20.43
N SER A 3 -8.26 12.47 -20.60
CA SER A 3 -9.53 12.26 -19.93
C SER A 3 -9.31 12.43 -18.41
N SER A 4 -10.18 13.18 -17.74
CA SER A 4 -10.09 13.35 -16.31
C SER A 4 -10.29 11.99 -15.65
N GLN A 5 -9.29 11.51 -14.92
CA GLN A 5 -9.35 10.24 -14.20
C GLN A 5 -10.53 10.20 -13.21
N PRO A 6 -11.21 9.07 -13.05
CA PRO A 6 -12.30 8.94 -12.08
C PRO A 6 -11.79 9.09 -10.65
N ARG A 7 -12.62 9.60 -9.74
CA ARG A 7 -12.30 9.76 -8.33
C ARG A 7 -12.82 8.57 -7.54
N VAL A 8 -11.91 7.69 -7.12
CA VAL A 8 -12.24 6.53 -6.29
C VAL A 8 -11.91 6.84 -4.83
N ARG A 9 -12.94 6.95 -4.00
CA ARG A 9 -12.76 7.19 -2.57
C ARG A 9 -12.17 5.96 -1.89
N ARG A 10 -11.00 6.10 -1.24
CA ARG A 10 -10.27 5.00 -0.58
C ARG A 10 -10.04 3.83 -1.54
N ASN A 11 -10.77 2.73 -1.39
CA ASN A 11 -10.77 1.61 -2.33
C ASN A 11 -12.19 1.23 -2.80
N GLU A 12 -13.15 2.19 -2.76
CA GLU A 12 -14.55 1.98 -3.17
C GLU A 12 -14.66 2.06 -4.71
N TRP A 13 -14.16 1.04 -5.38
CA TRP A 13 -14.15 0.92 -6.83
C TRP A 13 -15.52 0.58 -7.44
N GLY A 14 -16.53 0.27 -6.64
CA GLY A 14 -17.86 -0.10 -7.13
C GLY A 14 -18.60 1.01 -7.90
N SER A 15 -18.10 2.25 -7.86
CA SER A 15 -18.62 3.35 -8.69
C SER A 15 -18.08 3.35 -10.13
N LEU A 16 -17.04 2.56 -10.42
CA LEU A 16 -16.48 2.44 -11.78
C LEU A 16 -17.39 1.60 -12.65
N LEU A 17 -17.62 2.08 -13.86
CA LEU A 17 -18.43 1.38 -14.85
C LEU A 17 -17.51 0.87 -15.95
N VAL A 18 -17.43 -0.43 -16.10
CA VAL A 18 -16.63 -1.07 -17.14
C VAL A 18 -17.53 -1.72 -18.19
N PRO A 19 -17.10 -1.77 -19.45
CA PRO A 19 -17.89 -2.39 -20.51
C PRO A 19 -18.06 -3.90 -20.28
N PRO A 20 -19.19 -4.49 -20.67
CA PRO A 20 -19.34 -5.95 -20.69
C PRO A 20 -18.33 -6.59 -21.63
N LEU A 21 -17.87 -7.80 -21.29
CA LEU A 21 -16.96 -8.58 -22.13
C LEU A 21 -17.57 -8.82 -23.52
N GLY A 22 -16.75 -8.68 -24.55
CA GLY A 22 -17.15 -8.85 -25.95
C GLY A 22 -18.00 -7.72 -26.54
N ALA A 23 -18.33 -6.67 -25.77
CA ALA A 23 -19.24 -5.60 -26.19
C ALA A 23 -18.56 -4.20 -26.31
N TRP A 24 -17.26 -4.15 -26.49
CA TRP A 24 -16.48 -2.92 -26.55
C TRP A 24 -15.28 -3.07 -27.49
N GLN A 25 -14.57 -1.97 -27.75
CA GLN A 25 -13.39 -1.96 -28.63
C GLN A 25 -12.13 -1.62 -27.83
N PRO A 26 -11.27 -2.61 -27.53
CA PRO A 26 -9.98 -2.37 -26.92
C PRO A 26 -9.03 -1.55 -27.80
N HIS A 27 -8.20 -0.71 -27.16
CA HIS A 27 -7.17 0.06 -27.87
C HIS A 27 -5.83 0.16 -27.12
N LEU A 28 -5.76 -0.26 -25.86
CA LEU A 28 -4.52 -0.28 -25.10
C LEU A 28 -3.68 -1.50 -25.46
N ASN A 29 -2.38 -1.29 -25.61
CA ASN A 29 -1.43 -2.37 -25.76
C ASN A 29 -1.11 -2.98 -24.38
N VAL A 30 -1.01 -4.31 -24.31
CA VAL A 30 -0.62 -5.03 -23.11
C VAL A 30 0.64 -5.84 -23.34
N SER A 31 1.62 -5.68 -22.44
CA SER A 31 2.76 -6.59 -22.34
C SER A 31 2.52 -7.59 -21.22
N ILE A 32 2.30 -8.84 -21.60
CA ILE A 32 2.24 -9.95 -20.64
C ILE A 32 3.67 -10.35 -20.29
N VAL A 33 4.07 -10.12 -19.05
CA VAL A 33 5.39 -10.46 -18.53
C VAL A 33 5.27 -11.76 -17.74
N MET A 34 5.96 -12.78 -18.21
CA MET A 34 5.87 -14.16 -17.71
C MET A 34 7.22 -14.62 -17.16
N PRO A 35 7.47 -14.52 -15.84
CA PRO A 35 8.65 -15.13 -15.24
C PRO A 35 8.55 -16.66 -15.31
N ALA A 36 9.61 -17.32 -15.75
CA ALA A 36 9.62 -18.75 -15.98
C ALA A 36 10.90 -19.40 -15.42
N TYR A 37 10.74 -20.38 -14.56
CA TYR A 37 11.81 -21.21 -14.01
C TYR A 37 11.39 -22.67 -14.06
N GLY A 38 12.07 -23.48 -14.88
CA GLY A 38 11.75 -24.91 -15.00
C GLY A 38 10.33 -25.19 -15.55
N ALA A 39 9.76 -24.26 -16.33
CA ALA A 39 8.38 -24.31 -16.78
C ALA A 39 8.13 -25.17 -18.03
N HIS A 40 9.05 -26.07 -18.39
CA HIS A 40 8.96 -26.88 -19.62
C HIS A 40 7.64 -27.63 -19.77
N ARG A 41 7.05 -28.11 -18.66
CA ARG A 41 5.80 -28.85 -18.68
C ARG A 41 4.57 -27.94 -18.81
N THR A 42 4.56 -26.77 -18.18
CA THR A 42 3.37 -25.91 -18.07
C THR A 42 3.31 -24.86 -19.16
N LEU A 43 4.46 -24.31 -19.57
CA LEU A 43 4.57 -23.24 -20.56
C LEU A 43 3.79 -23.52 -21.86
N PRO A 44 3.85 -24.72 -22.49
CA PRO A 44 3.11 -25.00 -23.72
C PRO A 44 1.58 -24.85 -23.55
N TYR A 45 1.04 -25.23 -22.40
CA TYR A 45 -0.40 -25.11 -22.11
C TYR A 45 -0.81 -23.68 -21.83
N VAL A 46 0.02 -22.94 -21.08
CA VAL A 46 -0.24 -21.53 -20.76
C VAL A 46 -0.22 -20.70 -22.03
N LEU A 47 0.76 -20.92 -22.92
CA LEU A 47 0.85 -20.20 -24.19
C LEU A 47 -0.29 -20.58 -25.16
N ALA A 48 -0.73 -21.81 -25.14
CA ALA A 48 -1.93 -22.26 -25.86
C ALA A 48 -3.19 -21.52 -25.39
N GLY A 49 -3.39 -21.38 -24.07
CA GLY A 49 -4.48 -20.58 -23.50
C GLY A 49 -4.39 -19.11 -23.86
N LEU A 50 -3.19 -18.53 -23.89
CA LEU A 50 -2.96 -17.15 -24.33
C LEU A 50 -3.24 -16.94 -25.81
N SER A 51 -3.02 -17.94 -26.68
CA SER A 51 -3.34 -17.83 -28.11
C SER A 51 -4.85 -17.85 -28.42
N ALA A 52 -5.68 -18.17 -27.42
CA ALA A 52 -7.15 -18.29 -27.54
C ALA A 52 -7.90 -17.12 -26.88
N GLN A 53 -7.22 -16.02 -26.54
CA GLN A 53 -7.83 -14.88 -25.85
C GLN A 53 -8.79 -14.09 -26.76
N THR A 54 -9.85 -13.54 -26.16
CA THR A 54 -10.78 -12.62 -26.85
C THR A 54 -10.20 -11.23 -27.07
N TYR A 55 -9.20 -10.84 -26.28
CA TYR A 55 -8.49 -9.58 -26.50
C TYR A 55 -7.74 -9.60 -27.83
N PRO A 56 -7.78 -8.52 -28.63
CA PRO A 56 -7.17 -8.52 -29.96
C PRO A 56 -5.69 -8.86 -29.95
N SER A 57 -5.28 -9.88 -30.70
CA SER A 57 -3.90 -10.41 -30.70
C SER A 57 -2.85 -9.36 -31.08
N HIS A 58 -3.19 -8.40 -31.95
CA HIS A 58 -2.29 -7.32 -32.37
C HIS A 58 -2.00 -6.29 -31.24
N LEU A 59 -2.78 -6.28 -30.15
CA LEU A 59 -2.57 -5.45 -28.96
C LEU A 59 -1.82 -6.20 -27.86
N VAL A 60 -1.48 -7.49 -28.06
CA VAL A 60 -0.84 -8.34 -27.04
C VAL A 60 0.61 -8.60 -27.40
N GLU A 61 1.50 -8.28 -26.49
CA GLU A 61 2.90 -8.70 -26.48
C GLU A 61 3.11 -9.70 -25.34
N LEU A 62 3.83 -10.81 -25.61
CA LEU A 62 4.22 -11.77 -24.58
C LEU A 62 5.75 -11.81 -24.44
N ILE A 63 6.23 -11.55 -23.23
CA ILE A 63 7.65 -11.63 -22.85
C ILE A 63 7.80 -12.72 -21.81
N VAL A 64 8.25 -13.90 -22.26
CA VAL A 64 8.65 -14.98 -21.35
C VAL A 64 10.07 -14.72 -20.89
N VAL A 65 10.29 -14.63 -19.59
CA VAL A 65 11.62 -14.37 -19.02
C VAL A 65 12.14 -15.65 -18.38
N ASP A 66 13.09 -16.29 -19.05
CA ASP A 66 13.70 -17.55 -18.62
C ASP A 66 14.78 -17.30 -17.57
N ASP A 67 14.49 -17.66 -16.32
CA ASP A 67 15.40 -17.54 -15.15
C ASP A 67 16.12 -18.89 -14.88
N GLY A 68 15.94 -19.91 -15.72
CA GLY A 68 16.49 -21.24 -15.50
C GLY A 68 17.81 -21.52 -16.19
N ALA A 69 18.13 -20.84 -17.28
CA ALA A 69 19.29 -21.13 -18.10
C ALA A 69 20.64 -21.03 -17.33
N HIS A 70 20.81 -20.01 -16.50
CA HIS A 70 22.00 -19.85 -15.65
C HIS A 70 22.04 -20.83 -14.46
N ALA A 71 20.92 -21.43 -14.11
CA ALA A 71 20.85 -22.48 -13.08
C ALA A 71 21.17 -23.89 -13.63
N GLY A 72 21.63 -23.96 -14.88
CA GLY A 72 21.97 -25.22 -15.55
C GLY A 72 20.75 -26.02 -16.03
N GLN A 73 19.60 -25.38 -16.14
CA GLN A 73 18.42 -25.98 -16.76
C GLN A 73 18.50 -25.83 -18.29
N GLU A 74 17.84 -26.72 -19.00
CA GLU A 74 17.69 -26.60 -20.44
C GLU A 74 16.93 -25.28 -20.75
N PRO A 75 17.40 -24.45 -21.70
CA PRO A 75 16.71 -23.22 -22.06
C PRO A 75 15.28 -23.49 -22.54
N LEU A 76 14.36 -22.62 -22.16
CA LEU A 76 12.98 -22.68 -22.63
C LEU A 76 12.92 -22.37 -24.14
N VAL A 77 12.03 -23.04 -24.83
CA VAL A 77 11.77 -22.83 -26.27
C VAL A 77 10.31 -22.50 -26.46
N LEU A 78 10.03 -21.52 -27.35
CA LEU A 78 8.65 -21.18 -27.70
C LEU A 78 7.96 -22.36 -28.40
N PRO A 79 6.81 -22.83 -27.86
CA PRO A 79 6.02 -23.87 -28.53
C PRO A 79 5.40 -23.34 -29.83
N GLU A 80 4.92 -24.23 -30.69
CA GLU A 80 4.25 -23.89 -31.94
C GLU A 80 2.95 -23.10 -31.68
N VAL A 81 2.14 -23.59 -30.73
CA VAL A 81 0.86 -22.96 -30.34
C VAL A 81 1.14 -21.89 -29.29
N ARG A 82 1.08 -20.62 -29.70
CA ARG A 82 1.39 -19.46 -28.87
C ARG A 82 0.77 -18.18 -29.46
N PRO A 83 0.75 -17.05 -28.73
CA PRO A 83 0.49 -15.74 -29.33
C PRO A 83 1.51 -15.37 -30.39
N ASP A 84 1.08 -14.64 -31.44
CA ASP A 84 1.93 -14.29 -32.57
C ASP A 84 3.14 -13.42 -32.16
N ASN A 85 2.91 -12.41 -31.31
CA ASN A 85 3.94 -11.52 -30.78
C ASN A 85 4.49 -12.05 -29.43
N ALA A 86 5.21 -13.16 -29.49
CA ALA A 86 5.81 -13.78 -28.31
C ALA A 86 7.33 -13.88 -28.48
N ARG A 87 8.08 -13.59 -27.41
CA ARG A 87 9.54 -13.80 -27.35
C ARG A 87 9.97 -14.38 -26.00
N ILE A 88 11.09 -15.09 -26.01
CA ILE A 88 11.81 -15.50 -24.78
C ILE A 88 13.02 -14.59 -24.59
N VAL A 89 13.22 -14.14 -23.37
CA VAL A 89 14.40 -13.39 -22.93
C VAL A 89 15.04 -14.16 -21.78
N GLN A 90 16.34 -14.37 -21.85
CA GLN A 90 17.08 -15.04 -20.79
C GLN A 90 17.58 -14.02 -19.77
N VAL A 91 17.51 -14.37 -18.49
CA VAL A 91 18.14 -13.60 -17.41
C VAL A 91 19.66 -13.79 -17.50
N GLU A 92 20.39 -12.71 -17.77
CA GLU A 92 21.85 -12.72 -17.84
C GLU A 92 22.51 -12.37 -16.50
N GLN A 93 21.85 -11.55 -15.69
CA GLN A 93 22.37 -11.09 -14.39
C GLN A 93 21.27 -11.16 -13.32
N GLY A 94 21.67 -11.56 -12.12
CA GLY A 94 20.74 -11.77 -11.03
C GLY A 94 19.95 -13.07 -11.18
N TRP A 95 18.89 -13.24 -10.39
CA TRP A 95 18.02 -14.41 -10.42
C TRP A 95 16.78 -14.18 -9.55
N GLY A 96 15.78 -15.03 -9.74
CA GLY A 96 14.54 -15.05 -8.97
C GLY A 96 13.43 -14.23 -9.64
N ARG A 97 12.21 -14.51 -9.21
CA ARG A 97 10.99 -13.97 -9.82
C ARG A 97 10.99 -12.43 -9.91
N ALA A 98 11.42 -11.72 -8.86
CA ALA A 98 11.52 -10.26 -8.89
C ALA A 98 12.42 -9.75 -10.02
N ASN A 99 13.59 -10.42 -10.21
CA ASN A 99 14.55 -10.05 -11.24
C ASN A 99 13.99 -10.32 -12.64
N ALA A 100 13.36 -11.47 -12.84
CA ALA A 100 12.72 -11.83 -14.10
C ALA A 100 11.56 -10.87 -14.44
N CYS A 101 10.71 -10.55 -13.48
CA CYS A 101 9.64 -9.55 -13.66
C CYS A 101 10.19 -8.15 -13.98
N ALA A 102 11.25 -7.70 -13.28
CA ALA A 102 11.87 -6.41 -13.54
C ALA A 102 12.46 -6.33 -14.95
N LEU A 103 13.17 -7.38 -15.39
CA LEU A 103 13.72 -7.47 -16.74
C LEU A 103 12.60 -7.41 -17.81
N GLY A 104 11.56 -8.24 -17.64
CA GLY A 104 10.42 -8.25 -18.57
C GLY A 104 9.70 -6.93 -18.62
N ALA A 105 9.44 -6.28 -17.47
CA ALA A 105 8.82 -4.96 -17.41
C ALA A 105 9.68 -3.85 -18.02
N GLY A 106 11.00 -3.97 -17.92
CA GLY A 106 11.95 -3.05 -18.57
C GLY A 106 11.93 -3.15 -20.10
N LEU A 107 11.54 -4.31 -20.64
CA LEU A 107 11.44 -4.60 -22.08
C LEU A 107 10.01 -4.45 -22.63
N ALA A 108 9.05 -4.17 -21.78
CA ALA A 108 7.64 -4.06 -22.12
C ALA A 108 7.33 -2.75 -22.87
N ASP A 109 6.67 -2.85 -24.01
CA ASP A 109 6.25 -1.71 -24.84
C ASP A 109 4.77 -1.34 -24.62
N GLY A 110 3.96 -2.24 -24.03
CA GLY A 110 2.54 -2.04 -23.77
C GLY A 110 2.24 -0.89 -22.81
N ASP A 111 1.04 -0.33 -22.93
CA ASP A 111 0.50 0.68 -21.99
C ASP A 111 0.24 0.07 -20.61
N VAL A 112 -0.10 -1.22 -20.61
CA VAL A 112 -0.40 -2.03 -19.43
C VAL A 112 0.59 -3.18 -19.33
N ILE A 113 1.10 -3.42 -18.11
CA ILE A 113 1.86 -4.63 -17.75
C ILE A 113 0.87 -5.61 -17.12
N HIS A 114 0.87 -6.84 -17.62
CA HIS A 114 0.13 -7.95 -17.04
C HIS A 114 1.09 -9.04 -16.58
N TRP A 115 1.16 -9.25 -15.26
CA TRP A 115 1.90 -10.37 -14.68
C TRP A 115 1.11 -11.66 -14.88
N LEU A 116 1.73 -12.67 -15.44
CA LEU A 116 1.16 -14.01 -15.56
C LEU A 116 2.25 -15.05 -15.39
N ASP A 117 2.19 -15.84 -14.31
CA ASP A 117 3.20 -16.88 -14.07
C ASP A 117 3.10 -18.01 -15.12
N ALA A 118 4.23 -18.68 -15.40
CA ALA A 118 4.34 -19.68 -16.45
C ALA A 118 3.58 -21.01 -16.17
N ASP A 119 2.87 -21.07 -15.05
CA ASP A 119 1.96 -22.14 -14.64
C ASP A 119 0.51 -21.67 -14.45
N MET A 120 0.19 -20.46 -14.94
CA MET A 120 -1.15 -19.87 -14.89
C MET A 120 -1.85 -20.02 -16.24
N LEU A 121 -2.65 -21.05 -16.43
CA LEU A 121 -3.45 -21.25 -17.64
C LEU A 121 -4.64 -20.28 -17.67
N PRO A 122 -4.70 -19.29 -18.59
CA PRO A 122 -5.78 -18.30 -18.61
C PRO A 122 -7.04 -18.85 -19.30
N GLY A 123 -8.20 -18.45 -18.81
CA GLY A 123 -9.48 -18.64 -19.50
C GLY A 123 -9.61 -17.71 -20.71
N ARG A 124 -10.61 -17.91 -21.54
CA ARG A 124 -10.78 -17.24 -22.84
C ARG A 124 -10.84 -15.70 -22.75
N GLU A 125 -11.51 -15.17 -21.73
CA GLU A 125 -11.70 -13.72 -21.52
C GLU A 125 -10.71 -13.13 -20.52
N HIS A 126 -9.69 -13.87 -20.08
CA HIS A 126 -8.82 -13.47 -18.99
C HIS A 126 -8.13 -12.11 -19.22
N VAL A 127 -7.52 -11.92 -20.39
CA VAL A 127 -6.84 -10.67 -20.73
C VAL A 127 -7.85 -9.54 -20.90
N GLU A 128 -8.94 -9.78 -21.62
CA GLU A 128 -10.00 -8.79 -21.83
C GLU A 128 -10.60 -8.29 -20.51
N ALA A 129 -10.91 -9.21 -19.60
CA ALA A 129 -11.47 -8.89 -18.29
C ALA A 129 -10.56 -7.97 -17.47
N GLN A 130 -9.26 -8.20 -17.50
CA GLN A 130 -8.31 -7.32 -16.83
C GLN A 130 -8.16 -5.97 -17.52
N LEU A 131 -8.08 -5.96 -18.85
CA LEU A 131 -7.77 -4.76 -19.61
C LEU A 131 -8.93 -3.75 -19.69
N ARG A 132 -10.19 -4.21 -19.63
CA ARG A 132 -11.36 -3.31 -19.65
C ARG A 132 -11.33 -2.26 -18.53
N TRP A 133 -10.74 -2.58 -17.37
CA TRP A 133 -10.57 -1.63 -16.25
C TRP A 133 -9.57 -0.54 -16.57
N HIS A 134 -8.46 -0.86 -17.23
CA HIS A 134 -7.41 0.10 -17.58
C HIS A 134 -7.85 1.12 -18.64
N HIS A 135 -8.95 0.87 -19.35
CA HIS A 135 -9.55 1.86 -20.24
C HIS A 135 -10.37 2.92 -19.49
N GLU A 136 -10.71 2.65 -18.21
CA GLU A 136 -11.49 3.54 -17.36
C GLU A 136 -10.62 4.26 -16.31
N ILE A 137 -9.55 3.62 -15.83
CA ILE A 137 -8.75 4.11 -14.71
C ILE A 137 -7.28 3.72 -14.83
N ASP A 138 -6.38 4.72 -14.85
CA ASP A 138 -4.93 4.51 -15.03
C ASP A 138 -4.21 4.05 -13.76
N TYR A 139 -4.78 4.30 -12.59
CA TYR A 139 -4.19 3.97 -11.30
C TYR A 139 -4.83 2.75 -10.62
N ALA A 140 -5.37 1.82 -11.42
CA ALA A 140 -5.86 0.54 -10.93
C ALA A 140 -4.78 -0.55 -10.95
N VAL A 141 -4.89 -1.46 -9.98
CA VAL A 141 -4.28 -2.80 -9.99
C VAL A 141 -5.42 -3.81 -10.05
N VAL A 142 -5.56 -4.47 -11.19
CA VAL A 142 -6.60 -5.48 -11.42
C VAL A 142 -6.06 -6.85 -11.01
N LEU A 143 -6.77 -7.51 -10.11
CA LEU A 143 -6.40 -8.83 -9.59
C LEU A 143 -7.23 -9.90 -10.29
N GLY A 144 -6.54 -10.80 -11.01
CA GLY A 144 -7.19 -11.90 -11.71
C GLY A 144 -7.68 -12.98 -10.73
N ASN A 145 -8.71 -13.70 -11.14
CA ASN A 145 -9.28 -14.81 -10.42
C ASN A 145 -8.56 -16.11 -10.76
N LYS A 146 -8.17 -16.91 -9.74
CA LYS A 146 -7.45 -18.16 -9.95
C LYS A 146 -7.94 -19.27 -9.05
N TRP A 147 -7.88 -20.49 -9.59
CA TRP A 147 -8.05 -21.73 -8.86
C TRP A 147 -6.80 -22.59 -8.98
N PHE A 148 -6.43 -23.29 -7.92
CA PHE A 148 -5.38 -24.29 -7.97
C PHE A 148 -5.97 -25.61 -8.44
N VAL A 149 -5.27 -26.28 -9.35
CA VAL A 149 -5.68 -27.57 -9.94
C VAL A 149 -4.50 -28.52 -10.03
N ASP A 150 -4.77 -29.83 -9.96
CA ASP A 150 -3.80 -30.84 -10.35
C ASP A 150 -3.64 -30.80 -11.89
N PRO A 151 -2.44 -30.62 -12.44
CA PRO A 151 -2.23 -30.63 -13.88
C PRO A 151 -2.33 -32.01 -14.55
N ALA A 152 -2.45 -33.12 -13.79
CA ALA A 152 -2.49 -34.48 -14.34
C ALA A 152 -3.55 -34.71 -15.44
N PRO A 153 -4.75 -34.08 -15.42
CA PRO A 153 -5.71 -34.20 -16.52
C PRO A 153 -5.21 -33.68 -17.88
N LEU A 154 -4.13 -32.89 -17.90
CA LEU A 154 -3.50 -32.41 -19.13
C LEU A 154 -2.40 -33.34 -19.64
N ASP A 155 -2.06 -34.43 -18.93
CA ASP A 155 -1.05 -35.38 -19.38
C ASP A 155 -1.51 -36.10 -20.66
N GLY A 156 -0.74 -35.93 -21.73
CA GLY A 156 -1.07 -36.48 -23.04
C GLY A 156 -2.02 -35.60 -23.90
N VAL A 157 -2.51 -34.50 -23.36
CA VAL A 157 -3.28 -33.51 -24.12
C VAL A 157 -2.31 -32.59 -24.88
N THR A 158 -2.58 -32.33 -26.14
CA THR A 158 -1.75 -31.44 -26.96
C THR A 158 -2.03 -29.98 -26.67
N PRO A 159 -1.06 -29.06 -26.84
CA PRO A 159 -1.31 -27.61 -26.73
C PRO A 159 -2.44 -27.12 -27.65
N ALA A 160 -2.61 -27.70 -28.81
CA ALA A 160 -3.69 -27.37 -29.75
C ALA A 160 -5.08 -27.70 -29.17
N GLU A 161 -5.23 -28.86 -28.54
CA GLU A 161 -6.47 -29.26 -27.86
C GLU A 161 -6.77 -28.33 -26.68
N VAL A 162 -5.76 -27.90 -25.91
CA VAL A 162 -5.94 -26.92 -24.82
C VAL A 162 -6.39 -25.57 -25.38
N ARG A 163 -5.77 -25.07 -26.47
CA ARG A 163 -6.21 -23.84 -27.15
C ARG A 163 -7.69 -23.93 -27.56
N ASP A 164 -8.07 -25.04 -28.20
CA ASP A 164 -9.43 -25.22 -28.70
C ASP A 164 -10.46 -25.36 -27.55
N ALA A 165 -10.06 -25.96 -26.43
CA ALA A 165 -10.88 -26.04 -25.21
C ALA A 165 -11.05 -24.66 -24.57
N VAL A 166 -9.97 -23.85 -24.47
CA VAL A 166 -10.05 -22.47 -23.96
C VAL A 166 -10.91 -21.61 -24.88
N ALA A 167 -10.70 -21.65 -26.21
CA ALA A 167 -11.48 -20.89 -27.19
C ALA A 167 -12.98 -21.19 -27.12
N ALA A 168 -13.34 -22.44 -26.82
CA ALA A 168 -14.73 -22.89 -26.69
C ALA A 168 -15.29 -22.79 -25.26
N ASP A 169 -14.57 -22.23 -24.31
CA ASP A 169 -14.88 -22.18 -22.86
C ASP A 169 -15.20 -23.57 -22.27
N ARG A 170 -14.44 -24.59 -22.67
CA ARG A 170 -14.64 -26.01 -22.27
C ARG A 170 -13.59 -26.52 -21.29
N MET A 171 -12.82 -25.67 -20.63
CA MET A 171 -11.81 -26.10 -19.65
C MET A 171 -12.42 -26.82 -18.44
N GLY A 172 -13.72 -26.68 -18.20
CA GLY A 172 -14.45 -27.50 -17.21
C GLY A 172 -14.49 -29.00 -17.52
N GLU A 173 -14.18 -29.44 -18.74
CA GLU A 173 -14.02 -30.86 -19.11
C GLU A 173 -12.74 -31.47 -18.48
N TYR A 174 -11.69 -30.65 -18.32
CA TYR A 174 -10.42 -31.03 -17.68
C TYR A 174 -10.42 -30.72 -16.18
N PHE A 175 -11.01 -29.58 -15.81
CA PHE A 175 -11.04 -29.06 -14.43
C PHE A 175 -12.49 -28.77 -14.00
N PRO A 176 -13.28 -29.80 -13.69
CA PRO A 176 -14.65 -29.61 -13.20
C PRO A 176 -14.68 -28.87 -11.87
N ALA A 177 -15.83 -28.26 -11.54
CA ALA A 177 -15.95 -27.33 -10.42
C ALA A 177 -15.60 -27.93 -9.04
N ASP A 178 -15.77 -29.23 -8.87
CA ASP A 178 -15.49 -29.95 -7.62
C ASP A 178 -14.01 -30.20 -7.34
N VAL A 179 -13.13 -30.02 -8.33
CA VAL A 179 -11.67 -30.12 -8.15
C VAL A 179 -10.98 -28.77 -8.03
N LEU A 180 -11.70 -27.65 -8.16
CA LEU A 180 -11.14 -26.32 -8.10
C LEU A 180 -10.84 -25.92 -6.64
N GLU A 181 -9.57 -25.76 -6.29
CA GLU A 181 -9.15 -25.26 -4.97
C GLU A 181 -9.05 -23.72 -5.02
N PRO A 182 -9.88 -22.95 -4.27
CA PRO A 182 -9.78 -21.50 -4.25
C PRO A 182 -8.52 -21.06 -3.51
N HIS A 183 -8.07 -19.82 -3.77
CA HIS A 183 -7.02 -19.20 -2.98
C HIS A 183 -7.61 -18.71 -1.65
N GLU A 184 -7.80 -19.63 -0.70
CA GLU A 184 -8.62 -19.46 0.51
C GLU A 184 -8.42 -18.16 1.29
N TRP A 185 -7.15 -17.73 1.51
CA TRP A 185 -6.94 -16.53 2.31
C TRP A 185 -7.33 -15.27 1.54
N VAL A 186 -7.18 -15.24 0.21
CA VAL A 186 -7.62 -14.15 -0.67
C VAL A 186 -9.14 -14.08 -0.67
N GLU A 187 -9.80 -15.23 -0.87
CA GLU A 187 -11.27 -15.32 -0.87
C GLU A 187 -11.88 -14.87 0.47
N ARG A 188 -11.24 -15.21 1.60
CA ARG A 188 -11.67 -14.69 2.91
C ARG A 188 -11.58 -13.17 3.00
N TYR A 189 -10.57 -12.53 2.38
CA TYR A 189 -10.50 -11.07 2.33
C TYR A 189 -11.59 -10.49 1.43
N TYR A 190 -11.81 -11.08 0.26
CA TYR A 190 -12.89 -10.64 -0.63
C TYR A 190 -14.25 -10.72 0.06
N ALA A 191 -14.57 -11.85 0.66
CA ALA A 191 -15.83 -12.02 1.40
C ALA A 191 -15.97 -11.06 2.59
N ARG A 192 -14.85 -10.79 3.31
CA ARG A 192 -14.86 -9.93 4.49
C ARG A 192 -15.00 -8.45 4.15
N PHE A 193 -14.42 -8.02 3.05
CA PHE A 193 -14.27 -6.61 2.70
C PHE A 193 -15.01 -6.22 1.41
N ASP A 194 -16.04 -6.98 1.06
CA ASP A 194 -16.89 -6.71 -0.09
C ASP A 194 -16.06 -6.51 -1.37
N ASP A 195 -15.36 -7.55 -1.79
CA ASP A 195 -14.39 -7.54 -2.89
C ASP A 195 -13.40 -6.36 -2.79
N LEU A 196 -12.86 -6.14 -1.60
CA LEU A 196 -11.90 -5.08 -1.22
C LEU A 196 -12.48 -3.65 -1.17
N ARG A 197 -13.74 -3.40 -1.47
CA ARG A 197 -14.32 -2.05 -1.47
C ARG A 197 -14.23 -1.36 -0.12
N THR A 198 -14.37 -2.12 0.97
CA THR A 198 -14.42 -1.56 2.34
C THR A 198 -13.09 -1.65 3.11
N ILE A 199 -12.04 -2.25 2.54
CA ILE A 199 -10.76 -2.49 3.23
C ILE A 199 -9.93 -1.21 3.41
N GLY A 200 -10.19 -0.17 2.59
CA GLY A 200 -9.46 1.09 2.59
C GLY A 200 -8.00 0.95 2.13
N PRO A 201 -7.04 1.67 2.72
CA PRO A 201 -5.64 1.69 2.26
C PRO A 201 -4.93 0.34 2.33
N ARG A 202 -5.49 -0.65 3.03
CA ARG A 202 -4.90 -1.99 3.19
C ARG A 202 -5.18 -2.93 2.02
N ALA A 203 -5.85 -2.47 0.97
CA ALA A 203 -6.15 -3.28 -0.22
C ALA A 203 -4.88 -3.84 -0.87
N CYS A 204 -3.77 -3.10 -0.81
CA CYS A 204 -2.47 -3.51 -1.34
C CYS A 204 -1.94 -4.86 -0.81
N ARG A 205 -2.41 -5.30 0.37
CA ARG A 205 -2.02 -6.60 0.98
C ARG A 205 -2.47 -7.82 0.18
N ILE A 206 -3.43 -7.63 -0.72
CA ILE A 206 -4.01 -8.72 -1.53
C ILE A 206 -3.31 -8.85 -2.88
N HIS A 207 -2.31 -8.02 -3.15
CA HIS A 207 -1.54 -8.16 -4.38
C HIS A 207 -0.78 -9.49 -4.38
N VAL A 208 -1.20 -10.36 -5.29
CA VAL A 208 -0.57 -11.66 -5.55
C VAL A 208 -0.09 -11.64 -6.99
N GLY A 209 1.20 -11.72 -7.17
CA GLY A 209 1.84 -11.50 -8.46
C GLY A 209 1.56 -12.53 -9.55
N ALA A 210 0.88 -13.66 -9.24
CA ALA A 210 0.66 -14.74 -10.21
C ALA A 210 -0.23 -14.31 -11.39
N THR A 211 -1.20 -13.43 -11.15
CA THR A 211 -2.02 -12.79 -12.19
C THR A 211 -2.55 -11.46 -11.69
N ALA A 212 -2.01 -10.38 -12.22
CA ALA A 212 -2.45 -9.02 -11.96
C ALA A 212 -2.03 -8.11 -13.12
N SER A 213 -2.76 -7.02 -13.35
CA SER A 213 -2.39 -6.03 -14.36
C SER A 213 -2.44 -4.61 -13.80
N LEU A 214 -1.63 -3.72 -14.37
CA LEU A 214 -1.50 -2.32 -13.95
C LEU A 214 -0.94 -1.49 -15.11
N ALA A 215 -1.24 -0.18 -15.11
CA ALA A 215 -0.63 0.73 -16.07
C ALA A 215 0.90 0.77 -15.89
N ARG A 216 1.63 0.80 -17.00
CA ARG A 216 3.11 0.84 -16.99
C ARG A 216 3.65 2.06 -16.25
N ASP A 217 2.99 3.19 -16.35
CA ASP A 217 3.40 4.41 -15.65
C ASP A 217 3.22 4.26 -14.14
N LEU A 218 2.10 3.69 -13.66
CA LEU A 218 1.90 3.36 -12.25
C LEU A 218 3.00 2.40 -11.71
N TYR A 219 3.43 1.42 -12.52
CA TYR A 219 4.55 0.55 -12.18
C TYR A 219 5.85 1.34 -11.98
N ARG A 220 6.16 2.29 -12.89
CA ARG A 220 7.34 3.16 -12.79
C ARG A 220 7.27 4.07 -11.58
N GLU A 221 6.12 4.70 -11.34
CA GLU A 221 5.87 5.56 -10.18
C GLU A 221 6.00 4.79 -8.86
N SER A 222 5.63 3.51 -8.83
CA SER A 222 5.82 2.67 -7.64
C SER A 222 7.29 2.34 -7.35
N GLY A 223 8.21 2.62 -8.29
CA GLY A 223 9.63 2.25 -8.22
C GLY A 223 9.90 0.82 -8.70
N GLY A 224 8.93 0.16 -9.35
CA GLY A 224 9.11 -1.15 -9.98
C GLY A 224 9.34 -2.32 -9.01
N MET A 225 9.81 -3.47 -9.48
CA MET A 225 10.14 -4.64 -8.65
C MET A 225 11.40 -4.42 -7.83
N ASP A 226 11.39 -4.84 -6.56
CA ASP A 226 12.60 -4.88 -5.72
C ASP A 226 13.36 -6.20 -5.98
N THR A 227 14.35 -6.14 -6.86
CA THR A 227 15.16 -7.29 -7.28
C THR A 227 16.05 -7.85 -6.18
N SER A 228 16.22 -7.15 -5.06
CA SER A 228 16.92 -7.65 -3.89
C SER A 228 16.12 -8.72 -3.13
N LEU A 229 14.78 -8.72 -3.28
CA LEU A 229 13.90 -9.72 -2.68
C LEU A 229 13.87 -11.00 -3.52
N LYS A 230 13.95 -12.14 -2.84
CA LYS A 230 13.85 -13.47 -3.47
C LYS A 230 12.54 -14.17 -3.19
N LEU A 231 11.82 -13.70 -2.17
CA LEU A 231 10.43 -14.06 -1.84
C LEU A 231 9.73 -12.81 -1.32
N GLY A 232 8.41 -12.73 -1.50
CA GLY A 232 7.58 -11.62 -1.04
C GLY A 232 7.72 -10.34 -1.87
N GLU A 233 8.31 -10.42 -3.04
CA GLU A 233 8.47 -9.31 -4.00
C GLU A 233 7.12 -8.77 -4.47
N ASP A 234 6.12 -9.65 -4.61
CA ASP A 234 4.75 -9.30 -4.97
C ASP A 234 4.06 -8.49 -3.86
N ILE A 235 4.23 -8.89 -2.60
CA ILE A 235 3.72 -8.14 -1.44
C ILE A 235 4.40 -6.78 -1.35
N SER A 236 5.72 -6.73 -1.56
CA SER A 236 6.49 -5.48 -1.57
C SER A 236 6.04 -4.54 -2.69
N LEU A 237 5.83 -5.07 -3.90
CA LEU A 237 5.30 -4.29 -5.02
C LEU A 237 3.89 -3.79 -4.71
N GLY A 238 3.01 -4.66 -4.19
CA GLY A 238 1.66 -4.29 -3.80
C GLY A 238 1.63 -3.12 -2.83
N TYR A 239 2.47 -3.14 -1.79
CA TYR A 239 2.61 -2.01 -0.86
C TYR A 239 3.01 -0.72 -1.58
N ARG A 240 4.05 -0.76 -2.42
CA ARG A 240 4.54 0.44 -3.13
C ARG A 240 3.56 0.97 -4.16
N LEU A 241 2.77 0.10 -4.81
CA LEU A 241 1.64 0.50 -5.64
C LEU A 241 0.55 1.18 -4.81
N GLY A 242 0.25 0.65 -3.63
CA GLY A 242 -0.67 1.30 -2.68
C GLY A 242 -0.21 2.70 -2.29
N GLU A 243 1.08 2.86 -1.94
CA GLU A 243 1.68 4.16 -1.63
C GLU A 243 1.76 5.09 -2.86
N ALA A 244 1.82 4.54 -4.08
CA ALA A 244 1.67 5.29 -5.33
C ALA A 244 0.21 5.68 -5.63
N GLY A 245 -0.73 5.38 -4.75
CA GLY A 245 -2.13 5.78 -4.88
C GLY A 245 -3.01 4.75 -5.59
N ALA A 246 -2.56 3.53 -5.83
CA ALA A 246 -3.33 2.53 -6.57
C ALA A 246 -4.65 2.12 -5.90
N VAL A 247 -5.67 1.86 -6.71
CA VAL A 247 -6.90 1.15 -6.35
C VAL A 247 -6.72 -0.33 -6.68
N PHE A 248 -7.02 -1.21 -5.74
CA PHE A 248 -6.96 -2.66 -5.94
C PHE A 248 -8.37 -3.22 -6.11
N LEU A 249 -8.60 -3.86 -7.22
CA LEU A 249 -9.90 -4.44 -7.53
C LEU A 249 -9.75 -5.88 -8.07
N PRO A 250 -10.56 -6.82 -7.58
CA PRO A 250 -10.62 -8.16 -8.13
C PRO A 250 -11.58 -8.19 -9.32
N ASP A 251 -11.17 -8.85 -10.41
CA ASP A 251 -12.10 -9.20 -11.49
C ASP A 251 -12.33 -10.71 -11.52
N ARG A 252 -13.55 -11.14 -11.18
CA ARG A 252 -13.95 -12.54 -11.15
C ARG A 252 -14.04 -13.18 -12.53
N GLU A 253 -14.18 -12.37 -13.58
CA GLU A 253 -14.26 -12.82 -14.95
C GLU A 253 -12.87 -13.04 -15.58
N ALA A 254 -11.81 -12.50 -14.97
CA ALA A 254 -10.42 -12.79 -15.33
C ALA A 254 -10.00 -14.17 -14.80
N ARG A 255 -10.66 -15.23 -15.30
CA ARG A 255 -10.49 -16.63 -14.85
C ARG A 255 -9.16 -17.22 -15.26
N SER A 256 -8.54 -18.01 -14.36
CA SER A 256 -7.32 -18.78 -14.65
C SER A 256 -7.18 -19.99 -13.74
N TRP A 257 -6.41 -20.99 -14.17
CA TRP A 257 -6.07 -22.20 -13.42
C TRP A 257 -4.57 -22.24 -13.16
N HIS A 258 -4.19 -22.28 -11.88
CA HIS A 258 -2.80 -22.47 -11.47
C HIS A 258 -2.49 -23.96 -11.48
N LEU A 259 -1.60 -24.38 -12.35
CA LEU A 259 -1.23 -25.77 -12.60
C LEU A 259 -0.26 -26.27 -11.51
N GLY A 260 -0.80 -26.73 -10.40
CA GLY A 260 -0.05 -27.20 -9.24
C GLY A 260 -0.16 -26.31 -8.02
N ARG A 261 0.55 -26.65 -6.93
CA ARG A 261 0.54 -25.93 -5.65
C ARG A 261 1.77 -25.05 -5.51
N THR A 262 1.60 -23.88 -4.89
CA THR A 262 2.70 -22.96 -4.62
C THR A 262 3.57 -23.40 -3.44
N HIS A 263 4.82 -22.90 -3.38
CA HIS A 263 5.70 -23.12 -2.23
C HIS A 263 5.09 -22.60 -0.91
N VAL A 264 4.31 -21.51 -0.94
CA VAL A 264 3.63 -20.97 0.25
C VAL A 264 2.60 -21.96 0.80
N MET A 265 1.94 -22.74 -0.05
CA MET A 265 0.97 -23.74 0.39
C MET A 265 1.65 -24.96 1.05
N THR A 266 2.86 -25.30 0.63
CA THR A 266 3.60 -26.49 1.08
C THR A 266 4.61 -26.20 2.18
N ARG A 267 5.18 -24.95 2.24
CA ARG A 267 6.25 -24.54 3.15
C ARG A 267 5.95 -23.20 3.86
N ARG A 268 4.71 -23.01 4.27
CA ARG A 268 4.19 -21.73 4.78
C ARG A 268 5.02 -21.12 5.93
N ALA A 269 5.43 -21.94 6.89
CA ALA A 269 6.19 -21.44 8.04
C ALA A 269 7.54 -20.86 7.61
N GLU A 270 8.29 -21.59 6.78
CA GLU A 270 9.60 -21.17 6.31
C GLU A 270 9.53 -19.92 5.44
N VAL A 271 8.52 -19.83 4.54
CA VAL A 271 8.28 -18.65 3.71
C VAL A 271 7.94 -17.43 4.59
N ASN A 272 7.11 -17.60 5.62
CA ASN A 272 6.77 -16.52 6.52
C ASN A 272 7.98 -16.05 7.35
N ASP A 273 8.79 -16.98 7.86
CA ASP A 273 10.00 -16.64 8.63
C ASP A 273 11.00 -15.85 7.78
N TYR A 274 11.18 -16.24 6.51
CA TYR A 274 11.99 -15.50 5.56
C TYR A 274 11.39 -14.10 5.32
N ASN A 275 10.12 -14.04 4.96
CA ASN A 275 9.44 -12.78 4.63
C ASN A 275 9.42 -11.80 5.81
N ASP A 276 9.21 -12.28 7.04
CA ASP A 276 9.18 -11.43 8.24
C ASP A 276 10.48 -10.63 8.42
N CYS A 277 11.64 -11.20 8.05
CA CYS A 277 12.92 -10.51 8.14
C CYS A 277 13.09 -9.44 7.05
N PHE A 278 12.82 -9.79 5.78
CA PHE A 278 13.08 -8.90 4.64
C PHE A 278 11.98 -7.88 4.40
N LEU A 279 10.72 -8.29 4.55
CA LEU A 279 9.58 -7.40 4.30
C LEU A 279 9.36 -6.41 5.45
N SER A 280 9.63 -6.79 6.71
CA SER A 280 9.47 -5.84 7.82
C SER A 280 10.37 -4.61 7.71
N ASP A 281 11.53 -4.72 7.05
CA ASP A 281 12.42 -3.61 6.78
C ASP A 281 11.83 -2.59 5.79
N ARG A 282 11.04 -3.06 4.85
CA ARG A 282 10.50 -2.30 3.72
C ARG A 282 9.04 -1.88 3.87
N LEU A 283 8.25 -2.67 4.61
CA LEU A 283 6.81 -2.50 4.74
C LEU A 283 6.44 -2.03 6.16
N PRO A 284 6.21 -0.73 6.36
CA PRO A 284 5.77 -0.19 7.65
C PRO A 284 4.46 -0.79 8.16
N GLU A 285 3.60 -1.28 7.28
CA GLU A 285 2.37 -1.97 7.64
C GLU A 285 2.57 -3.23 8.51
N LEU A 286 3.75 -3.87 8.41
CA LEU A 286 4.10 -5.06 9.19
C LEU A 286 4.59 -4.69 10.60
N ARG A 287 3.90 -3.76 11.28
CA ARG A 287 4.28 -3.26 12.61
C ARG A 287 4.46 -4.34 13.66
N ASN A 288 3.66 -5.38 13.62
CA ASN A 288 3.76 -6.52 14.52
C ASN A 288 5.05 -7.34 14.35
N LYS A 289 5.76 -7.15 13.23
CA LYS A 289 7.05 -7.77 12.93
C LYS A 289 8.23 -6.83 13.24
N ARG A 290 7.98 -5.53 13.38
CA ARG A 290 8.98 -4.52 13.73
C ARG A 290 9.24 -4.51 15.23
N ARG A 291 10.45 -4.09 15.63
CA ARG A 291 10.90 -4.01 17.03
C ARG A 291 11.31 -2.58 17.35
N ALA A 292 10.95 -2.11 18.54
CA ALA A 292 11.44 -0.84 19.06
C ALA A 292 12.97 -0.83 19.15
N GLY A 293 13.58 0.31 18.89
CA GLY A 293 15.03 0.48 18.91
C GLY A 293 15.77 -0.01 17.67
N ARG A 294 15.06 -0.47 16.62
CA ARG A 294 15.64 -0.76 15.30
C ARG A 294 15.27 0.33 14.31
N LEU A 295 16.17 0.60 13.40
CA LEU A 295 15.91 1.41 12.22
C LEU A 295 15.51 0.49 11.06
N TYR A 296 14.63 0.99 10.21
CA TYR A 296 14.09 0.30 9.06
C TYR A 296 14.33 1.13 7.79
N ALA A 297 14.57 0.47 6.66
CA ALA A 297 14.81 1.16 5.39
C ALA A 297 13.65 2.10 5.00
N VAL A 298 12.42 1.71 5.33
CA VAL A 298 11.23 2.55 5.15
C VAL A 298 10.62 2.85 6.52
N PRO A 299 10.70 4.09 7.04
CA PRO A 299 10.13 4.45 8.32
C PRO A 299 8.60 4.48 8.24
N TYR A 300 7.96 4.32 9.40
CA TYR A 300 6.51 4.44 9.49
C TYR A 300 6.04 5.89 9.41
N LEU A 301 6.78 6.79 10.08
CA LEU A 301 6.56 8.23 10.05
C LEU A 301 7.86 8.96 9.71
N GLU A 302 7.82 9.85 8.73
CA GLU A 302 8.83 10.86 8.49
C GLU A 302 8.35 12.20 9.05
N VAL A 303 9.17 12.87 9.87
CA VAL A 303 8.90 14.23 10.35
C VAL A 303 9.87 15.18 9.66
N VAL A 304 9.34 16.17 8.97
CA VAL A 304 10.10 17.16 8.20
C VAL A 304 10.03 18.52 8.88
N LEU A 305 11.18 19.16 9.03
CA LEU A 305 11.31 20.52 9.51
C LEU A 305 12.35 21.27 8.66
N ASP A 306 11.97 22.41 8.09
CA ASP A 306 12.94 23.36 7.52
C ASP A 306 13.53 24.18 8.66
N THR A 307 14.84 24.07 8.85
CA THR A 307 15.56 24.73 9.94
C THR A 307 16.20 26.06 9.52
N THR A 308 15.99 26.48 8.27
CA THR A 308 16.60 27.69 7.71
C THR A 308 16.18 28.92 8.52
N GLY A 309 17.12 29.57 9.15
CA GLY A 309 16.89 30.77 9.96
C GLY A 309 16.21 30.52 11.31
N LEU A 310 15.98 29.28 11.72
CA LEU A 310 15.40 28.95 13.02
C LEU A 310 16.50 28.95 14.12
N PRO A 311 16.19 29.42 15.33
CA PRO A 311 17.09 29.34 16.47
C PRO A 311 17.42 27.90 16.85
N HIS A 312 18.69 27.57 17.08
CA HIS A 312 19.14 26.23 17.50
C HIS A 312 18.34 25.70 18.70
N GLY A 313 18.09 26.53 19.72
CA GLY A 313 17.36 26.10 20.92
C GLY A 313 15.95 25.60 20.62
N SER A 314 15.21 26.26 19.73
CA SER A 314 13.87 25.85 19.30
C SER A 314 13.91 24.55 18.48
N VAL A 315 14.84 24.46 17.51
CA VAL A 315 15.01 23.26 16.68
C VAL A 315 15.30 22.04 17.56
N VAL A 316 16.27 22.17 18.49
CA VAL A 316 16.63 21.09 19.40
C VAL A 316 15.47 20.73 20.32
N ALA A 317 14.67 21.73 20.84
CA ALA A 317 13.50 21.45 21.67
C ALA A 317 12.45 20.60 20.92
N THR A 318 12.18 20.95 19.68
CA THR A 318 11.17 20.27 18.86
C THR A 318 11.65 18.90 18.40
N VAL A 319 12.88 18.80 17.86
CA VAL A 319 13.42 17.55 17.31
C VAL A 319 13.61 16.50 18.41
N ASP A 320 14.17 16.85 19.59
CA ASP A 320 14.31 15.89 20.67
C ASP A 320 12.95 15.40 21.18
N SER A 321 11.95 16.29 21.25
CA SER A 321 10.58 15.90 21.62
C SER A 321 9.98 14.91 20.62
N VAL A 322 10.25 15.08 19.33
CA VAL A 322 9.88 14.12 18.27
C VAL A 322 10.60 12.78 18.49
N LEU A 323 11.91 12.80 18.70
CA LEU A 323 12.74 11.62 18.90
C LEU A 323 12.41 10.84 20.19
N GLU A 324 11.87 11.50 21.20
CA GLU A 324 11.38 10.90 22.44
C GLU A 324 9.96 10.32 22.34
N SER A 325 9.33 10.41 21.17
CA SER A 325 7.98 9.90 20.96
C SER A 325 7.83 8.43 21.35
N THR A 326 6.66 8.07 21.88
CA THR A 326 6.27 6.67 22.08
C THR A 326 6.02 5.92 20.77
N LEU A 327 6.09 6.60 19.62
CA LEU A 327 6.15 6.01 18.29
C LEU A 327 7.63 5.82 17.91
N PRO A 328 8.22 4.63 18.10
CA PRO A 328 9.66 4.44 17.94
C PRO A 328 10.12 4.32 16.48
N ASP A 329 9.19 4.11 15.57
CA ASP A 329 9.45 3.87 14.15
C ASP A 329 9.23 5.18 13.38
N LEU A 330 10.17 6.11 13.54
CA LEU A 330 10.16 7.42 12.89
C LEU A 330 11.56 7.83 12.43
N GLN A 331 11.59 8.71 11.46
CA GLN A 331 12.77 9.41 10.99
C GLN A 331 12.48 10.92 10.96
N VAL A 332 13.47 11.73 11.31
CA VAL A 332 13.40 13.19 11.19
C VAL A 332 14.25 13.61 9.99
N THR A 333 13.69 14.46 9.14
CA THR A 333 14.40 15.07 8.01
C THR A 333 14.48 16.58 8.28
N LEU A 334 15.70 17.08 8.48
CA LEU A 334 15.98 18.50 8.67
C LEU A 334 16.48 19.09 7.36
N ILE A 335 15.73 20.06 6.83
CA ILE A 335 16.12 20.82 5.66
C ILE A 335 16.95 22.02 6.15
N GLY A 336 18.02 22.35 5.48
CA GLY A 336 18.86 23.48 5.80
C GLY A 336 20.04 23.67 4.84
N PRO A 337 20.70 24.81 4.86
CA PRO A 337 21.82 25.13 3.97
C PRO A 337 23.14 24.50 4.47
N TRP A 338 23.20 23.19 4.56
CA TRP A 338 24.33 22.46 5.16
C TRP A 338 25.63 22.61 4.37
N SER A 339 25.55 22.77 3.04
CA SER A 339 26.71 22.97 2.17
C SER A 339 27.32 24.37 2.32
N ASP A 340 26.59 25.34 2.87
CA ASP A 340 27.08 26.69 3.11
C ASP A 340 27.97 26.78 4.38
N LEU A 341 28.03 25.69 5.16
CA LEU A 341 28.86 25.60 6.36
C LEU A 341 30.33 25.33 5.98
N ASP A 342 31.06 26.38 5.73
CA ASP A 342 32.51 26.31 5.41
C ASP A 342 33.39 26.44 6.66
N ASP A 343 34.70 26.24 6.47
CA ASP A 343 35.72 26.38 7.53
C ASP A 343 36.40 27.76 7.50
N THR A 344 35.75 28.79 6.94
CA THR A 344 36.31 30.15 6.95
C THR A 344 36.54 30.62 8.37
N ARG A 345 37.74 31.16 8.61
CA ARG A 345 38.11 31.62 9.95
C ARG A 345 37.27 32.79 10.40
N ILE A 346 36.33 32.55 11.32
CA ILE A 346 35.51 33.52 12.01
C ILE A 346 35.47 33.20 13.51
N HIS A 347 35.28 34.19 14.35
CA HIS A 347 35.03 33.92 15.76
C HIS A 347 33.67 33.20 15.88
N PRO A 348 33.59 32.01 16.55
CA PRO A 348 32.42 31.15 16.54
C PRO A 348 31.12 31.87 16.94
N LEU A 349 31.17 32.83 17.88
CA LEU A 349 29.99 33.58 18.34
C LEU A 349 29.59 34.74 17.40
N GLU A 350 30.41 35.03 16.38
CA GLU A 350 30.14 36.02 15.34
C GLU A 350 29.74 35.41 14.01
N ASP A 351 29.70 34.05 13.97
CA ASP A 351 29.30 33.31 12.77
C ASP A 351 27.81 33.54 12.50
N PRO A 352 27.41 34.11 11.35
CA PRO A 352 26.02 34.25 10.98
C PRO A 352 25.29 32.93 10.80
N MET A 353 26.02 31.82 10.61
CA MET A 353 25.52 30.46 10.47
C MET A 353 25.61 29.65 11.78
N LEU A 354 25.80 30.33 12.93
CA LEU A 354 26.01 29.65 14.21
C LEU A 354 24.88 28.67 14.53
N ASP A 355 23.63 29.10 14.44
CA ASP A 355 22.48 28.23 14.73
C ASP A 355 22.48 26.98 13.82
N THR A 356 22.74 27.13 12.53
CA THR A 356 22.83 26.03 11.56
C THR A 356 23.95 25.05 11.93
N ARG A 357 25.16 25.57 12.29
CA ARG A 357 26.29 24.71 12.76
C ARG A 357 25.94 23.94 14.01
N LEU A 358 25.28 24.60 14.97
CA LEU A 358 24.89 23.96 16.22
C LEU A 358 23.81 22.87 16.00
N VAL A 359 22.86 23.08 15.09
CA VAL A 359 21.88 22.07 14.70
C VAL A 359 22.59 20.88 14.02
N GLN A 360 23.50 21.13 13.07
CA GLN A 360 24.28 20.07 12.43
C GLN A 360 25.06 19.27 13.46
N ALA A 361 25.79 19.95 14.37
CA ALA A 361 26.56 19.29 15.42
C ALA A 361 25.70 18.46 16.37
N SER A 362 24.48 18.89 16.65
CA SER A 362 23.55 18.18 17.52
C SER A 362 23.04 16.88 16.92
N TYR A 363 22.89 16.80 15.59
CA TYR A 363 22.17 15.69 14.96
C TYR A 363 22.96 14.89 13.92
N ALA A 364 24.14 15.33 13.48
CA ALA A 364 24.92 14.59 12.48
C ALA A 364 25.25 13.14 12.87
N GLY A 365 25.27 12.84 14.17
CA GLY A 365 25.54 11.50 14.70
C GLY A 365 24.30 10.67 15.02
N ASP A 366 23.06 11.21 14.96
CA ASP A 366 21.85 10.43 15.24
C ASP A 366 21.33 9.79 13.93
N PRO A 367 21.36 8.46 13.83
CA PRO A 367 20.95 7.77 12.60
C PRO A 367 19.44 7.91 12.29
N ARG A 368 18.63 8.44 13.21
CA ARG A 368 17.22 8.73 12.99
C ARG A 368 17.02 10.11 12.35
N VAL A 369 18.07 10.94 12.25
CA VAL A 369 18.00 12.29 11.70
C VAL A 369 18.77 12.33 10.37
N ARG A 370 18.12 12.86 9.35
CA ARG A 370 18.71 13.12 8.05
C ARG A 370 18.83 14.62 7.84
N LEU A 371 20.01 15.07 7.46
CA LEU A 371 20.28 16.45 7.07
C LEU A 371 20.28 16.53 5.55
N VAL A 372 19.40 17.35 4.97
CA VAL A 372 19.23 17.50 3.52
C VAL A 372 19.10 18.97 3.13
N GLU A 373 19.52 19.33 1.94
CA GLU A 373 19.36 20.69 1.38
C GLU A 373 17.90 20.93 0.94
N SER A 374 17.27 19.88 0.43
CA SER A 374 15.87 19.87 0.02
C SER A 374 15.30 18.47 0.13
N LEU A 375 13.98 18.35 0.15
CA LEU A 375 13.35 17.05 0.03
C LEU A 375 13.67 16.44 -1.34
N PRO A 376 13.98 15.13 -1.41
CA PRO A 376 14.10 14.44 -2.67
C PRO A 376 12.84 14.60 -3.52
N GLU A 377 13.02 14.73 -4.82
CA GLU A 377 11.90 14.69 -5.75
C GLU A 377 11.16 13.35 -5.67
N GLY A 378 9.86 13.38 -5.93
CA GLY A 378 9.01 12.21 -5.95
C GLY A 378 8.28 11.94 -4.64
N ARG A 379 7.81 10.70 -4.51
CA ARG A 379 6.95 10.28 -3.41
C ARG A 379 7.73 10.12 -2.10
N CYS A 380 7.08 10.49 -0.99
CA CYS A 380 7.58 10.15 0.34
C CYS A 380 7.79 8.64 0.48
N PRO A 381 8.93 8.16 0.95
CA PRO A 381 9.14 6.74 1.17
C PRO A 381 8.38 6.21 2.40
N ALA A 382 8.12 7.07 3.42
CA ALA A 382 7.40 6.71 4.62
C ALA A 382 5.90 6.57 4.37
N MET A 383 5.22 5.74 5.18
CA MET A 383 3.77 5.58 5.12
C MET A 383 3.01 6.86 5.51
N PHE A 384 3.60 7.65 6.41
CA PHE A 384 3.09 8.94 6.82
C PHE A 384 4.22 9.97 6.79
N ARG A 385 3.89 11.20 6.38
CA ARG A 385 4.77 12.35 6.52
C ARG A 385 4.11 13.40 7.40
N MET A 386 4.87 13.90 8.37
CA MET A 386 4.51 15.07 9.14
C MET A 386 5.40 16.25 8.75
N THR A 387 4.82 17.37 8.41
CA THR A 387 5.54 18.61 8.17
C THR A 387 5.22 19.60 9.28
N LEU A 388 6.27 20.17 9.88
CA LEU A 388 6.19 21.24 10.85
C LEU A 388 6.56 22.56 10.15
N GLU A 389 5.72 23.59 10.28
CA GLU A 389 5.98 24.90 9.67
C GLU A 389 7.08 25.67 10.38
N ASN A 390 7.25 25.44 11.69
CA ASN A 390 8.32 26.05 12.49
C ASN A 390 8.71 25.13 13.68
N ALA A 391 9.63 25.58 14.52
CA ALA A 391 10.09 24.91 15.72
C ALA A 391 9.65 25.58 17.03
N ASP A 392 8.60 26.41 17.00
CA ASP A 392 8.10 27.10 18.19
C ASP A 392 7.20 26.22 19.06
N TRP A 393 6.74 25.11 18.49
CA TRP A 393 5.84 24.14 19.12
C TRP A 393 6.41 22.74 19.08
N ALA A 394 6.49 22.09 20.23
CA ALA A 394 7.00 20.72 20.36
C ALA A 394 5.89 19.73 20.76
N PRO A 395 5.86 18.52 20.17
CA PRO A 395 4.89 17.49 20.53
C PRO A 395 5.24 16.84 21.86
N THR A 396 4.23 16.44 22.64
CA THR A 396 4.47 15.53 23.78
C THR A 396 4.84 14.13 23.28
N ARG A 397 5.40 13.31 24.18
CA ARG A 397 5.80 11.91 23.85
C ARG A 397 4.70 11.06 23.21
N LYS A 398 3.41 11.34 23.47
CA LYS A 398 2.27 10.57 22.96
C LYS A 398 1.61 11.17 21.73
N THR A 399 1.91 12.41 21.39
CA THR A 399 1.21 13.17 20.33
C THR A 399 1.30 12.46 18.98
N LEU A 400 2.50 12.13 18.51
CA LEU A 400 2.68 11.50 17.19
C LEU A 400 1.99 10.13 17.12
N ALA A 401 2.12 9.32 18.18
CA ALA A 401 1.46 8.02 18.24
C ALA A 401 -0.08 8.14 18.18
N ARG A 402 -0.65 9.15 18.83
CA ARG A 402 -2.11 9.41 18.80
C ARG A 402 -2.58 9.85 17.42
N LEU A 403 -1.89 10.80 16.80
CA LEU A 403 -2.23 11.33 15.48
C LEU A 403 -2.20 10.24 14.42
N VAL A 404 -1.12 9.44 14.39
CA VAL A 404 -0.99 8.35 13.43
C VAL A 404 -2.01 7.24 13.70
N HIS A 405 -2.22 6.86 14.97
CA HIS A 405 -3.26 5.88 15.32
C HIS A 405 -4.66 6.32 14.87
N HIS A 406 -4.97 7.61 15.00
CA HIS A 406 -6.23 8.15 14.53
C HIS A 406 -6.36 8.08 13.00
N LEU A 407 -5.29 8.42 12.24
CA LEU A 407 -5.25 8.25 10.78
C LEU A 407 -5.47 6.79 10.35
N GLU A 408 -4.85 5.84 11.06
CA GLU A 408 -5.04 4.41 10.76
C GLU A 408 -6.47 3.94 11.00
N ARG A 409 -7.06 4.33 12.12
CA ARG A 409 -8.41 3.90 12.49
C ARG A 409 -9.50 4.48 11.61
N THR A 410 -9.35 5.72 11.18
CA THR A 410 -10.35 6.42 10.38
C THR A 410 -10.13 6.24 8.88
N HIS A 411 -8.96 5.73 8.47
CA HIS A 411 -8.48 5.68 7.09
C HIS A 411 -8.44 7.08 6.41
N HIS A 412 -8.33 8.15 7.21
CA HIS A 412 -8.22 9.50 6.65
C HIS A 412 -6.84 9.73 6.01
N GLY A 413 -6.79 10.70 5.09
CA GLY A 413 -5.58 11.06 4.37
C GLY A 413 -4.78 12.17 5.03
N LEU A 414 -5.45 13.09 5.75
CA LEU A 414 -4.83 14.31 6.29
C LEU A 414 -5.27 14.58 7.73
N ARG A 415 -4.32 15.05 8.52
CA ARG A 415 -4.51 15.72 9.82
C ARG A 415 -3.77 17.04 9.83
N VAL A 416 -4.44 18.06 10.24
CA VAL A 416 -3.85 19.38 10.48
C VAL A 416 -3.98 19.70 11.95
N VAL A 417 -2.87 20.06 12.58
CA VAL A 417 -2.87 20.58 13.94
C VAL A 417 -2.61 22.09 13.85
N ARG A 418 -3.54 22.86 14.33
CA ARG A 418 -3.47 24.33 14.29
C ARG A 418 -2.89 24.84 15.58
N MET A 419 -1.79 25.59 15.49
CA MET A 419 -1.13 26.20 16.65
C MET A 419 -1.79 27.54 17.00
N PRO A 420 -1.67 28.03 18.25
CA PRO A 420 -2.23 29.30 18.67
C PRO A 420 -1.71 30.54 17.92
N ASP A 421 -0.50 30.48 17.38
CA ASP A 421 0.12 31.52 16.55
C ASP A 421 -0.33 31.47 15.08
N GLY A 422 -1.17 30.52 14.72
CA GLY A 422 -1.70 30.32 13.36
C GLY A 422 -0.87 29.40 12.49
N THR A 423 0.32 28.95 12.93
CA THR A 423 1.12 27.96 12.21
C THR A 423 0.51 26.56 12.34
N THR A 424 0.95 25.63 11.50
CA THR A 424 0.38 24.29 11.45
C THR A 424 1.43 23.19 11.50
N ALA A 425 1.00 22.03 12.00
CA ALA A 425 1.66 20.77 11.80
C ALA A 425 0.73 19.84 11.00
N ARG A 426 1.22 19.34 9.86
CA ARG A 426 0.44 18.50 8.95
C ARG A 426 0.93 17.08 9.01
N ILE A 427 0.02 16.11 9.14
CA ILE A 427 0.32 14.68 8.95
C ILE A 427 -0.49 14.16 7.77
N GLU A 428 0.19 13.62 6.79
CA GLU A 428 -0.36 13.11 5.54
C GLU A 428 -0.09 11.62 5.39
N ARG A 429 -1.08 10.90 4.87
CA ARG A 429 -0.87 9.52 4.39
C ARG A 429 -0.32 9.57 2.98
N THR A 430 0.84 8.98 2.73
CA THR A 430 1.50 8.99 1.41
C THR A 430 0.58 8.48 0.31
N ALA A 431 -0.07 7.34 0.50
CA ALA A 431 -1.04 6.78 -0.46
C ALA A 431 -2.19 7.75 -0.81
N ALA A 432 -2.64 8.56 0.15
CA ALA A 432 -3.72 9.51 -0.09
C ALA A 432 -3.26 10.72 -0.90
N VAL A 433 -2.08 11.25 -0.60
CA VAL A 433 -1.46 12.34 -1.38
C VAL A 433 -1.23 11.88 -2.82
N SER A 434 -0.61 10.73 -3.02
CA SER A 434 -0.36 10.17 -4.35
C SER A 434 -1.65 9.97 -5.14
N ARG A 435 -2.69 9.40 -4.51
CA ARG A 435 -4.01 9.26 -5.14
C ARG A 435 -4.60 10.59 -5.57
N SER A 436 -4.53 11.60 -4.71
CA SER A 436 -5.07 12.93 -5.01
C SER A 436 -4.34 13.58 -6.18
N GLN A 437 -3.03 13.33 -6.32
CA GLN A 437 -2.23 13.81 -7.45
C GLN A 437 -2.65 13.20 -8.80
N HIS A 438 -3.12 11.94 -8.85
CA HIS A 438 -3.64 11.33 -10.08
C HIS A 438 -4.92 12.00 -10.59
N VAL A 439 -5.73 12.59 -9.72
CA VAL A 439 -7.10 13.01 -10.04
C VAL A 439 -7.37 14.51 -9.86
N ILE A 440 -6.40 15.26 -9.34
CA ILE A 440 -6.51 16.71 -9.17
C ILE A 440 -6.62 17.40 -10.52
N LYS A 441 -7.55 18.33 -10.63
CA LYS A 441 -7.78 19.14 -11.83
C LYS A 441 -7.17 20.53 -11.67
N SER A 442 -6.93 21.18 -12.79
CA SER A 442 -6.46 22.58 -12.79
C SER A 442 -7.42 23.48 -12.00
N GLY A 443 -6.88 24.24 -11.05
CA GLY A 443 -7.64 25.15 -10.20
C GLY A 443 -8.21 24.55 -8.91
N GLU A 444 -8.01 23.25 -8.67
CA GLU A 444 -8.37 22.61 -7.39
C GLU A 444 -7.20 22.68 -6.40
N PHE A 445 -7.51 22.70 -5.11
CA PHE A 445 -6.52 22.56 -4.06
C PHE A 445 -6.35 21.08 -3.69
N LEU A 446 -5.11 20.66 -3.48
CA LEU A 446 -4.78 19.27 -3.15
C LEU A 446 -5.51 18.80 -1.88
N ASP A 447 -5.60 19.66 -0.87
CA ASP A 447 -6.25 19.36 0.41
C ASP A 447 -7.75 19.05 0.25
N ASP A 448 -8.44 19.76 -0.64
CA ASP A 448 -9.86 19.55 -0.91
C ASP A 448 -10.08 18.19 -1.59
N VAL A 449 -9.22 17.85 -2.55
CA VAL A 449 -9.26 16.54 -3.23
C VAL A 449 -8.91 15.42 -2.27
N LEU A 450 -7.95 15.63 -1.39
CA LEU A 450 -7.53 14.67 -0.38
C LEU A 450 -8.65 14.43 0.66
N ASP A 451 -9.34 15.50 1.08
CA ASP A 451 -10.50 15.39 1.97
C ASP A 451 -11.66 14.63 1.30
N GLU A 452 -11.96 14.93 0.04
CA GLU A 452 -12.98 14.21 -0.75
C GLU A 452 -12.69 12.70 -0.80
N LEU A 453 -11.44 12.33 -1.12
CA LEU A 453 -11.08 10.93 -1.37
C LEU A 453 -10.86 10.12 -0.10
N PHE A 454 -10.29 10.71 0.94
CA PHE A 454 -9.90 9.98 2.15
C PHE A 454 -10.48 10.57 3.43
N GLY A 455 -10.80 11.85 3.43
CA GLY A 455 -11.18 12.62 4.61
C GLY A 455 -10.00 13.31 5.26
N ALA A 456 -10.26 14.52 5.76
CA ALA A 456 -9.34 15.33 6.54
C ALA A 456 -9.93 15.65 7.91
N TRP A 457 -9.08 16.05 8.86
CA TRP A 457 -9.53 16.52 10.17
C TRP A 457 -8.53 17.52 10.75
N THR A 458 -9.03 18.55 11.41
CA THR A 458 -8.22 19.55 12.08
C THR A 458 -8.38 19.44 13.60
N PHE A 459 -7.28 19.57 14.32
CA PHE A 459 -7.21 19.62 15.77
C PHE A 459 -6.60 20.95 16.21
N ASP A 460 -6.95 21.42 17.41
CA ASP A 460 -6.18 22.45 18.09
C ASP A 460 -4.96 21.83 18.80
N ALA A 461 -3.86 22.56 18.91
CA ALA A 461 -2.60 22.11 19.49
C ALA A 461 -2.76 21.45 20.86
N ALA A 462 -3.54 22.06 21.74
CA ALA A 462 -3.78 21.56 23.10
C ALA A 462 -4.52 20.21 23.14
N GLU A 463 -5.40 19.95 22.15
CA GLU A 463 -6.16 18.68 22.09
C GLU A 463 -5.26 17.47 21.88
N VAL A 464 -4.18 17.64 21.14
CA VAL A 464 -3.26 16.56 20.75
C VAL A 464 -1.94 16.60 21.50
N GLY A 465 -1.67 17.68 22.24
CA GLY A 465 -0.49 17.82 23.09
C GLY A 465 0.71 18.44 22.37
N PHE A 466 0.53 19.57 21.67
CA PHE A 466 1.61 20.46 21.29
C PHE A 466 1.75 21.58 22.31
N TRP A 467 2.98 21.92 22.68
CA TRP A 467 3.32 22.94 23.66
C TRP A 467 4.38 23.89 23.11
N PRO A 468 4.43 25.17 23.57
CA PRO A 468 5.52 26.05 23.22
C PRO A 468 6.88 25.43 23.54
N CYS A 469 7.82 25.48 22.62
CA CYS A 469 9.13 24.83 22.78
C CYS A 469 9.91 25.32 24.00
N HIS A 470 9.74 26.60 24.41
CA HIS A 470 10.38 27.18 25.58
C HIS A 470 9.80 26.67 26.92
N GLU A 471 8.62 26.04 26.90
CA GLU A 471 8.02 25.39 28.07
C GLU A 471 8.40 23.92 28.18
N VAL A 472 9.03 23.35 27.13
CA VAL A 472 9.48 21.97 27.13
C VAL A 472 10.82 21.87 27.84
N HIS A 473 10.80 21.37 29.06
CA HIS A 473 12.02 21.09 29.82
C HIS A 473 12.60 19.74 29.42
N ARG A 474 13.93 19.68 29.24
CA ARG A 474 14.62 18.46 28.91
C ARG A 474 15.40 17.95 30.11
N PRO A 475 15.21 16.69 30.53
CA PRO A 475 16.11 16.08 31.47
C PRO A 475 17.49 15.97 30.79
N ARG A 476 18.51 16.61 31.35
CA ARG A 476 19.90 16.31 31.03
C ARG A 476 20.20 14.89 31.50
N MET A 477 21.10 14.18 30.79
CA MET A 477 21.61 12.92 31.31
C MET A 477 22.15 13.17 32.71
N GLN A 478 21.64 12.45 33.70
CA GLN A 478 22.15 12.54 35.04
C GLN A 478 23.60 12.12 35.07
N GLY A 479 24.47 13.00 35.56
CA GLY A 479 25.84 12.63 35.87
C GLY A 479 25.87 11.49 36.91
N THR A 480 26.94 10.73 36.92
CA THR A 480 27.16 9.66 37.93
C THR A 480 27.02 10.22 39.31
N ALA A 481 26.16 9.60 40.08
CA ALA A 481 25.79 9.78 41.52
C ALA A 481 26.54 10.89 42.28
N GLY A 482 25.89 12.00 42.60
CA GLY A 482 26.38 13.00 43.51
C GLY A 482 25.84 14.41 43.39
N GLU A 483 25.25 14.78 42.25
CA GLU A 483 24.60 16.08 42.12
C GLU A 483 23.12 15.95 42.50
N ALA A 484 22.73 16.62 43.60
CA ALA A 484 21.34 16.70 43.99
C ALA A 484 20.53 17.34 42.89
N GLU A 485 19.48 16.68 42.43
CA GLU A 485 18.51 17.25 41.51
C GLU A 485 17.94 18.54 42.12
N ASP A 486 18.00 19.65 41.40
CA ASP A 486 17.20 20.81 41.74
C ASP A 486 15.72 20.44 41.48
N PRO A 487 14.89 20.37 42.54
CA PRO A 487 13.48 19.99 42.38
C PRO A 487 12.71 20.88 41.41
N ALA A 488 13.21 22.10 41.11
CA ALA A 488 12.63 23.02 40.13
C ALA A 488 12.88 22.61 38.66
N THR A 489 13.78 21.66 38.42
CA THR A 489 14.13 21.20 37.07
C THR A 489 13.63 19.80 36.73
N ALA A 490 13.02 19.10 37.66
CA ALA A 490 12.41 17.78 37.41
C ALA A 490 10.98 17.94 36.86
N TRP A 491 10.85 18.00 35.56
CA TRP A 491 9.53 17.94 34.92
C TRP A 491 9.08 16.49 34.79
N ASP A 492 8.04 16.17 35.53
CA ASP A 492 7.32 14.91 35.38
C ASP A 492 6.28 15.06 34.28
N PHE A 493 6.57 14.51 33.08
CA PHE A 493 5.63 14.47 31.96
C PHE A 493 4.34 13.69 32.25
N THR A 494 4.20 13.11 33.44
CA THR A 494 2.98 12.40 33.86
C THR A 494 1.85 13.35 34.20
N ASP A 495 2.14 14.62 34.58
CA ASP A 495 1.15 15.61 35.00
C ASP A 495 0.59 16.50 33.88
N VAL A 496 0.98 16.27 32.61
CA VAL A 496 0.30 16.92 31.50
C VAL A 496 -1.16 16.48 31.50
N PRO A 497 -2.15 17.42 31.54
CA PRO A 497 -3.56 17.04 31.47
C PRO A 497 -3.77 16.14 30.25
N THR A 498 -4.03 14.88 30.49
CA THR A 498 -4.37 13.96 29.40
C THR A 498 -5.66 14.47 28.79
N ALA A 499 -5.61 14.88 27.52
CA ALA A 499 -6.84 15.03 26.74
C ALA A 499 -7.75 13.84 27.01
N PRO A 500 -9.07 14.02 27.09
CA PRO A 500 -10.00 12.95 27.42
C PRO A 500 -9.68 11.74 26.57
N SER A 501 -9.60 10.57 27.22
CA SER A 501 -9.21 9.33 26.53
C SER A 501 -10.11 9.16 25.32
N LEU A 502 -9.59 8.66 24.18
CA LEU A 502 -10.38 8.33 22.98
C LEU A 502 -11.68 7.58 23.30
N LYS A 503 -11.69 6.81 24.41
CA LYS A 503 -12.91 6.18 24.96
C LYS A 503 -13.90 7.20 25.53
N ALA A 504 -13.43 8.29 26.12
CA ALA A 504 -14.30 9.34 26.66
C ALA A 504 -14.89 10.18 25.52
N GLU A 505 -14.11 10.47 24.48
CA GLU A 505 -14.59 11.16 23.27
C GLU A 505 -15.61 10.31 22.50
N GLN A 506 -15.31 9.04 22.26
CA GLN A 506 -16.27 8.11 21.65
C GLN A 506 -17.55 7.96 22.48
N LYS A 507 -17.42 8.01 23.82
CA LYS A 507 -18.58 7.97 24.72
C LYS A 507 -19.34 9.29 24.72
N ALA A 508 -18.66 10.44 24.53
CA ALA A 508 -19.28 11.76 24.40
C ALA A 508 -19.99 11.89 23.04
N GLU A 509 -19.36 11.46 21.95
CA GLU A 509 -19.96 11.41 20.62
C GLU A 509 -21.14 10.46 20.55
N ALA A 510 -21.02 9.26 21.12
CA ALA A 510 -22.14 8.31 21.22
C ALA A 510 -23.31 8.87 22.06
N ARG A 511 -22.99 9.66 23.10
CA ARG A 511 -23.99 10.33 23.95
C ARG A 511 -24.64 11.51 23.23
N ALA A 512 -23.87 12.28 22.46
CA ALA A 512 -24.37 13.36 21.61
C ALA A 512 -25.26 12.81 20.46
N ALA A 513 -24.85 11.74 19.80
CA ALA A 513 -25.61 11.05 18.77
C ALA A 513 -26.92 10.45 19.33
N ARG A 514 -26.88 9.86 20.54
CA ARG A 514 -28.10 9.39 21.22
C ARG A 514 -29.03 10.52 21.61
N LYS A 515 -28.49 11.68 21.98
CA LYS A 515 -29.29 12.88 22.34
C LYS A 515 -29.91 13.53 21.11
N ALA A 516 -29.24 13.48 19.95
CA ALA A 516 -29.74 13.97 18.66
C ALA A 516 -30.76 13.03 18.01
N ALA A 517 -30.68 11.73 18.28
CA ALA A 517 -31.59 10.72 17.72
C ALA A 517 -32.97 10.65 18.41
N GLY A 518 -33.17 11.38 19.50
CA GLY A 518 -34.44 11.31 20.27
C GLY A 518 -34.68 9.97 20.97
N PRO A 519 -35.72 9.84 21.77
CA PRO A 519 -36.05 8.56 22.39
C PRO A 519 -36.44 7.54 21.31
N PRO A 520 -35.99 6.28 21.43
CA PRO A 520 -36.36 5.24 20.48
C PRO A 520 -37.89 5.09 20.42
N PRO A 521 -38.48 4.79 19.25
CA PRO A 521 -39.91 4.53 19.16
C PRO A 521 -40.30 3.42 20.12
N PRO A 522 -41.48 3.49 20.73
CA PRO A 522 -41.94 2.48 21.68
C PRO A 522 -41.89 1.10 21.02
N ALA A 523 -41.36 0.13 21.75
CA ALA A 523 -41.30 -1.25 21.27
C ALA A 523 -42.69 -1.74 20.85
N PRO A 524 -42.82 -2.41 19.70
CA PRO A 524 -44.13 -2.92 19.26
C PRO A 524 -44.69 -3.83 20.33
N ASP A 525 -45.98 -3.61 20.65
CA ASP A 525 -46.72 -4.35 21.67
C ASP A 525 -46.65 -5.85 21.39
N ARG A 526 -45.97 -6.59 22.23
CA ARG A 526 -45.81 -8.05 22.09
C ARG A 526 -47.13 -8.82 22.15
N SER A 527 -48.24 -8.17 22.56
CA SER A 527 -49.58 -8.75 22.59
C SER A 527 -50.17 -9.02 21.21
N LEU A 528 -49.77 -8.20 20.19
CA LEU A 528 -50.28 -8.36 18.81
C LEU A 528 -49.53 -9.49 18.05
N VAL A 529 -48.27 -9.78 18.38
CA VAL A 529 -47.51 -10.86 17.75
C VAL A 529 -47.98 -12.24 18.24
N GLY A 530 -48.44 -12.33 19.48
CA GLY A 530 -49.08 -13.55 20.03
C GLY A 530 -50.41 -13.88 19.34
N ALA A 531 -51.21 -12.87 19.08
CA ALA A 531 -52.51 -13.05 18.42
C ALA A 531 -52.39 -13.46 16.92
N LEU A 532 -51.36 -12.97 16.22
CA LEU A 532 -51.10 -13.38 14.82
C LEU A 532 -50.57 -14.82 14.71
N ARG A 533 -49.71 -15.27 15.64
CA ARG A 533 -49.23 -16.67 15.67
C ARG A 533 -50.34 -17.67 15.97
N HIS A 534 -51.30 -17.31 16.80
CA HIS A 534 -52.42 -18.19 17.13
C HIS A 534 -53.41 -18.31 15.95
N ARG A 535 -53.63 -17.27 15.15
CA ARG A 535 -54.46 -17.32 13.93
C ARG A 535 -53.84 -18.09 12.78
N VAL A 536 -52.50 -18.06 12.62
CA VAL A 536 -51.80 -18.82 11.57
C VAL A 536 -51.76 -20.31 11.91
N ALA A 537 -51.62 -20.67 13.20
CA ALA A 537 -51.65 -22.07 13.64
C ALA A 537 -53.03 -22.71 13.48
N THR A 538 -54.11 -21.92 13.57
CA THR A 538 -55.48 -22.40 13.43
C THR A 538 -55.90 -22.56 11.94
N LEU A 539 -55.20 -21.88 11.01
CA LEU A 539 -55.43 -21.98 9.55
C LEU A 539 -54.66 -23.11 8.86
N LEU A 540 -53.56 -23.60 9.47
CA LEU A 540 -52.74 -24.69 8.93
C LEU A 540 -53.06 -26.07 9.52
N GLY A 541 -54.03 -26.15 10.44
CA GLY A 541 -54.45 -27.40 11.12
C GLY A 541 -55.68 -28.08 10.53
N ARG A 542 -56.13 -27.65 9.34
CA ARG A 542 -57.22 -28.36 8.63
C ARG A 542 -56.89 -28.51 7.15
N ARG A 543 -56.07 -29.53 6.90
CA ARG A 543 -56.15 -30.46 5.77
C ARG A 543 -55.09 -31.54 5.95
#